data_78d14b78298bc2a9b158a75fbcd65e13
#
_entry.id   78d14b78298bc2a9b158a75fbcd65e13
#
_cell.length_a   1.000
_cell.length_b   1.000
_cell.length_c   1.000
_cell.angle_alpha   90.00
_cell.angle_beta   90.00
_cell.angle_gamma   90.00
#
_symmetry.space_group_name_H-M   'P 1'
#
loop_
_entity.id
_entity.type
_entity.pdbx_description
1 polymer ?
#
loop_
_entity_poly.entity_id
_entity_poly.type
_entity_poly.pdbx_seq_one_letter_code
_entity_poly.pdbx_strand_id
1 'polypeptide(L)'
;MQHERRAVAPALLDSSFLIDLEREIDAGVAGPAMAWLRRNRGLAQRPLIVSCVSVAEFLEGCRDAREGLQFISHYLPQNIGFQHATKYAELQRRARKNGTRFGKNDAWQLAFAERAQAAVVGRDRKAFRHLGTRYEEFTGN
;
A
#
# COMPACT_ATOMS: atom_id res chain seq x y z
N MET A 1 -32.44 -13.63 8.96
CA MET A 1 -31.36 -12.72 9.42
C MET A 1 -30.28 -12.64 8.37
N GLN A 2 -30.11 -11.46 7.82
CA GLN A 2 -29.04 -11.26 6.87
C GLN A 2 -27.78 -11.00 7.67
N HIS A 3 -26.81 -11.88 7.53
CA HIS A 3 -25.47 -11.60 8.00
C HIS A 3 -24.89 -10.58 7.02
N GLU A 4 -24.81 -9.33 7.44
CA GLU A 4 -24.05 -8.36 6.70
C GLU A 4 -22.59 -8.82 6.68
N ARG A 5 -22.13 -9.23 5.51
CA ARG A 5 -20.71 -9.49 5.32
C ARG A 5 -20.00 -8.17 5.48
N ARG A 6 -19.18 -8.04 6.52
CA ARG A 6 -18.30 -6.89 6.64
C ARG A 6 -17.43 -6.83 5.38
N ALA A 7 -17.54 -5.74 4.64
CA ALA A 7 -16.66 -5.50 3.52
C ALA A 7 -15.22 -5.53 4.03
N VAL A 8 -14.36 -6.31 3.39
CA VAL A 8 -12.94 -6.32 3.70
C VAL A 8 -12.36 -4.96 3.30
N ALA A 9 -11.56 -4.34 4.17
CA ALA A 9 -10.97 -3.05 3.89
C ALA A 9 -10.14 -3.11 2.60
N PRO A 10 -10.16 -2.04 1.78
CA PRO A 10 -9.27 -1.96 0.63
C PRO A 10 -7.82 -2.15 1.07
N ALA A 11 -7.01 -2.71 0.18
CA ALA A 11 -5.58 -2.87 0.43
C ALA A 11 -4.81 -1.82 -0.36
N LEU A 12 -4.06 -0.97 0.35
CA LEU A 12 -3.14 0.00 -0.25
C LEU A 12 -1.77 -0.67 -0.35
N LEU A 13 -1.36 -0.97 -1.57
CA LEU A 13 -0.13 -1.72 -1.82
C LEU A 13 1.07 -0.77 -1.77
N ASP A 14 1.94 -0.99 -0.79
CA ASP A 14 3.17 -0.22 -0.67
C ASP A 14 4.16 -0.59 -1.77
N SER A 15 5.10 0.30 -2.08
CA SER A 15 6.11 0.05 -3.11
C SER A 15 6.92 -1.21 -2.80
N SER A 16 7.20 -1.51 -1.54
CA SER A 16 7.91 -2.74 -1.16
C SER A 16 7.18 -4.00 -1.62
N PHE A 17 5.85 -4.01 -1.51
CA PHE A 17 5.04 -5.12 -2.02
C PHE A 17 5.12 -5.22 -3.54
N LEU A 18 4.96 -4.10 -4.23
CA LEU A 18 4.97 -4.05 -5.70
C LEU A 18 6.33 -4.52 -6.25
N ILE A 19 7.42 -4.08 -5.64
CA ILE A 19 8.78 -4.47 -6.03
C ILE A 19 8.97 -5.98 -5.85
N ASP A 20 8.59 -6.52 -4.71
CA ASP A 20 8.75 -7.95 -4.44
C ASP A 20 7.87 -8.79 -5.36
N LEU A 21 6.63 -8.36 -5.61
CA LEU A 21 5.73 -9.08 -6.51
C LEU A 21 6.30 -9.14 -7.94
N GLU A 22 6.80 -8.01 -8.45
CA GLU A 22 7.42 -7.99 -9.78
C GLU A 22 8.62 -8.92 -9.85
N ARG A 23 9.48 -8.90 -8.82
CA ARG A 23 10.65 -9.80 -8.76
C ARG A 23 10.27 -11.27 -8.79
N GLU A 24 9.20 -11.62 -8.05
CA GLU A 24 8.70 -12.99 -8.03
C GLU A 24 8.17 -13.40 -9.41
N ILE A 25 7.42 -12.53 -10.07
CA ILE A 25 6.89 -12.79 -11.40
C ILE A 25 8.03 -12.96 -12.42
N ASP A 26 9.02 -12.08 -12.40
CA ASP A 26 10.15 -12.11 -13.31
C ASP A 26 11.00 -13.37 -13.11
N ALA A 27 11.17 -13.81 -11.87
CA ALA A 27 11.91 -15.01 -11.55
C ALA A 27 11.11 -16.29 -11.81
N GLY A 28 9.81 -16.18 -12.01
CA GLY A 28 8.94 -17.35 -12.17
C GLY A 28 8.80 -18.20 -10.92
N VAL A 29 9.06 -17.61 -9.74
CA VAL A 29 9.01 -18.30 -8.46
C VAL A 29 8.08 -17.54 -7.52
N ALA A 30 6.99 -18.19 -7.12
CA ALA A 30 6.05 -17.59 -6.19
C ALA A 30 6.66 -17.50 -4.79
N GLY A 31 6.67 -16.28 -4.23
CA GLY A 31 7.12 -16.00 -2.88
C GLY A 31 6.01 -15.39 -2.03
N PRO A 32 6.37 -14.70 -0.94
CA PRO A 32 5.38 -14.13 0.00
C PRO A 32 4.42 -13.14 -0.66
N ALA A 33 4.88 -12.32 -1.62
CA ALA A 33 4.02 -11.34 -2.27
C ALA A 33 2.94 -12.03 -3.11
N MET A 34 3.32 -13.01 -3.92
CA MET A 34 2.37 -13.77 -4.71
C MET A 34 1.40 -14.56 -3.83
N ALA A 35 1.88 -15.13 -2.73
CA ALA A 35 1.04 -15.85 -1.78
C ALA A 35 -0.01 -14.92 -1.15
N TRP A 36 0.40 -13.72 -0.75
CA TRP A 36 -0.54 -12.72 -0.23
C TRP A 36 -1.58 -12.35 -1.29
N LEU A 37 -1.11 -12.09 -2.52
CA LEU A 37 -2.00 -11.70 -3.63
C LEU A 37 -3.06 -12.77 -3.90
N ARG A 38 -2.66 -14.03 -3.96
CA ARG A 38 -3.58 -15.16 -4.21
C ARG A 38 -4.64 -15.26 -3.13
N ARG A 39 -4.26 -15.10 -1.86
CA ARG A 39 -5.22 -15.14 -0.74
C ARG A 39 -6.21 -13.99 -0.81
N ASN A 40 -5.77 -12.81 -1.23
CA ASN A 40 -6.61 -11.61 -1.17
C ASN A 40 -7.39 -11.35 -2.45
N ARG A 41 -6.85 -11.74 -3.61
CA ARG A 41 -7.55 -11.63 -4.89
C ARG A 41 -8.77 -12.54 -4.95
N GLY A 42 -8.71 -13.68 -4.25
CA GLY A 42 -9.83 -14.61 -4.14
C GLY A 42 -10.93 -14.15 -3.20
N LEU A 43 -10.65 -13.15 -2.35
CA LEU A 43 -11.66 -12.54 -1.51
C LEU A 43 -12.47 -11.58 -2.36
N ALA A 44 -13.72 -11.94 -2.60
CA ALA A 44 -14.63 -11.16 -3.42
C ALA A 44 -14.61 -9.71 -2.97
N GLN A 45 -14.32 -8.79 -3.90
CA GLN A 45 -14.51 -7.35 -3.75
C GLN A 45 -13.50 -6.61 -2.86
N ARG A 46 -12.33 -7.17 -2.59
CA ARG A 46 -11.29 -6.38 -1.94
C ARG A 46 -10.56 -5.52 -2.98
N PRO A 47 -10.76 -4.19 -3.00
CA PRO A 47 -10.02 -3.34 -3.93
C PRO A 47 -8.53 -3.35 -3.60
N LEU A 48 -7.70 -3.49 -4.63
CA LEU A 48 -6.25 -3.37 -4.51
C LEU A 48 -5.85 -2.03 -5.10
N ILE A 49 -5.49 -1.09 -4.25
CA ILE A 49 -5.21 0.28 -4.65
C ILE A 49 -3.72 0.60 -4.52
N VAL A 50 -3.26 1.51 -5.36
CA VAL A 50 -1.88 2.02 -5.31
C VAL A 50 -1.92 3.55 -5.30
N SER A 51 -1.12 4.16 -4.44
CA SER A 51 -1.00 5.61 -4.44
C SER A 51 -0.02 6.05 -5.53
N CYS A 52 -0.17 7.28 -6.02
CA CYS A 52 0.78 7.84 -6.97
C CYS A 52 2.20 7.90 -6.39
N VAL A 53 2.34 7.98 -5.07
CA VAL A 53 3.65 7.94 -4.40
C VAL A 53 4.30 6.56 -4.56
N SER A 54 3.57 5.48 -4.30
CA SER A 54 4.07 4.12 -4.50
C SER A 54 4.37 3.84 -5.97
N VAL A 55 3.54 4.34 -6.87
CA VAL A 55 3.77 4.21 -8.30
C VAL A 55 5.08 4.90 -8.70
N ALA A 56 5.32 6.11 -8.19
CA ALA A 56 6.56 6.84 -8.50
C ALA A 56 7.79 6.08 -8.00
N GLU A 57 7.76 5.58 -6.77
CA GLU A 57 8.87 4.80 -6.21
C GLU A 57 9.12 3.52 -7.01
N PHE A 58 8.04 2.83 -7.36
CA PHE A 58 8.11 1.58 -8.12
C PHE A 58 8.69 1.83 -9.51
N LEU A 59 8.18 2.83 -10.24
CA LEU A 59 8.64 3.14 -11.60
C LEU A 59 10.10 3.62 -11.63
N GLU A 60 10.53 4.33 -10.60
CA GLU A 60 11.92 4.77 -10.48
C GLU A 60 12.89 3.60 -10.50
N GLY A 61 12.50 2.48 -9.90
CA GLY A 61 13.33 1.28 -9.86
C GLY A 61 13.18 0.35 -11.05
N CYS A 62 12.25 0.60 -11.96
CA CYS A 62 12.02 -0.27 -13.12
C CYS A 62 13.08 -0.05 -14.21
N ARG A 63 13.51 -1.13 -14.85
CA ARG A 63 14.37 -1.04 -16.04
C ARG A 63 13.65 -0.41 -17.22
N ASP A 64 12.37 -0.76 -17.37
CA ASP A 64 11.52 -0.29 -18.46
C ASP A 64 10.24 0.26 -17.84
N ALA A 65 10.06 1.59 -17.94
CA ALA A 65 8.91 2.27 -17.38
C ALA A 65 7.59 1.79 -18.02
N ARG A 66 7.64 1.40 -19.30
CA ARG A 66 6.46 0.90 -20.02
C ARG A 66 5.95 -0.41 -19.43
N GLU A 67 6.87 -1.34 -19.16
CA GLU A 67 6.53 -2.61 -18.50
C GLU A 67 6.03 -2.36 -17.08
N GLY A 68 6.66 -1.42 -16.36
CA GLY A 68 6.23 -1.03 -15.04
C GLY A 68 4.80 -0.49 -15.04
N LEU A 69 4.46 0.36 -16.01
CA LEU A 69 3.10 0.90 -16.13
C LEU A 69 2.09 -0.20 -16.45
N GLN A 70 2.45 -1.17 -17.28
CA GLN A 70 1.57 -2.32 -17.55
C GLN A 70 1.30 -3.12 -16.27
N PHE A 71 2.33 -3.33 -15.46
CA PHE A 71 2.18 -4.02 -14.18
C PHE A 71 1.22 -3.26 -13.26
N ILE A 72 1.41 -1.94 -13.14
CA ILE A 72 0.58 -1.09 -12.29
C ILE A 72 -0.88 -1.03 -12.78
N SER A 73 -1.12 -1.20 -14.08
CA SER A 73 -2.46 -1.12 -14.65
C SER A 73 -3.45 -2.16 -14.10
N HIS A 74 -2.95 -3.18 -13.42
CA HIS A 74 -3.78 -4.21 -12.76
C HIS A 74 -4.39 -3.72 -11.44
N TYR A 75 -4.02 -2.54 -10.98
CA TYR A 75 -4.45 -1.99 -9.69
C TYR A 75 -5.15 -0.66 -9.88
N LEU A 76 -5.87 -0.21 -8.84
CA LEU A 76 -6.62 1.03 -8.89
C LEU A 76 -5.74 2.18 -8.42
N PRO A 77 -5.39 3.13 -9.30
CA PRO A 77 -4.52 4.23 -8.90
C PRO A 77 -5.27 5.29 -8.08
N GLN A 78 -4.56 5.88 -7.13
CA GLN A 78 -5.05 6.98 -6.30
C GLN A 78 -4.13 8.19 -6.47
N ASN A 79 -4.68 9.29 -6.91
CA ASN A 79 -3.94 10.54 -7.09
C ASN A 79 -3.92 11.34 -5.78
N ILE A 80 -2.89 12.18 -5.61
CA ILE A 80 -2.82 13.11 -4.49
C ILE A 80 -3.86 14.21 -4.71
N GLY A 81 -4.76 14.35 -3.74
CA GLY A 81 -5.70 15.45 -3.72
C GLY A 81 -5.46 16.37 -2.53
N PHE A 82 -6.21 17.45 -2.47
CA PHE A 82 -6.10 18.43 -1.38
C PHE A 82 -6.31 17.78 -0.01
N GLN A 83 -7.25 16.84 0.07
CA GLN A 83 -7.56 16.14 1.32
C GLN A 83 -6.40 15.27 1.81
N HIS A 84 -5.64 14.67 0.89
CA HIS A 84 -4.43 13.93 1.24
C HIS A 84 -3.36 14.88 1.79
N ALA A 85 -3.21 16.05 1.18
CA ALA A 85 -2.23 17.05 1.61
C ALA A 85 -2.54 17.56 3.03
N THR A 86 -3.81 17.84 3.34
CA THR A 86 -4.21 18.26 4.68
C THR A 86 -3.95 17.16 5.70
N LYS A 87 -4.24 15.92 5.35
CA LYS A 87 -3.98 14.78 6.25
C LYS A 87 -2.49 14.54 6.47
N TYR A 88 -1.69 14.66 5.41
CA TYR A 88 -0.23 14.58 5.49
C TYR A 88 0.31 15.60 6.50
N ALA A 89 -0.12 16.86 6.36
CA ALA A 89 0.33 17.93 7.24
C ALA A 89 -0.07 17.67 8.70
N GLU A 90 -1.30 17.19 8.91
CA GLU A 90 -1.80 16.86 10.25
C GLU A 90 -0.95 15.76 10.90
N LEU A 91 -0.64 14.69 10.15
CA LEU A 91 0.17 13.58 10.64
C LEU A 91 1.57 14.04 11.04
N GLN A 92 2.22 14.86 10.20
CA GLN A 92 3.57 15.35 10.48
C GLN A 92 3.58 16.33 11.68
N ARG A 93 2.57 17.18 11.78
CA ARG A 93 2.47 18.09 12.93
C ARG A 93 2.26 17.33 14.24
N ARG A 94 1.44 16.29 14.22
CA ARG A 94 1.19 15.43 15.38
C ARG A 94 2.48 14.68 15.77
N ALA A 95 3.21 14.15 14.80
CA ALA A 95 4.48 13.47 15.07
C ALA A 95 5.50 14.40 15.69
N ARG A 96 5.61 15.64 15.19
CA ARG A 96 6.55 16.63 15.76
C ARG A 96 6.25 16.96 17.22
N LYS A 97 4.97 17.03 17.60
CA LYS A 97 4.58 17.25 19.01
C LYS A 97 5.10 16.13 19.91
N ASN A 98 5.22 14.92 19.38
CA ASN A 98 5.71 13.76 20.11
C ASN A 98 7.22 13.53 19.93
N GLY A 99 7.93 14.50 19.36
CA GLY A 99 9.37 14.42 19.14
C GLY A 99 9.80 13.44 18.06
N THR A 100 8.88 13.06 17.19
CA THR A 100 9.14 12.12 16.10
C THR A 100 8.84 12.76 14.74
N ARG A 101 9.17 12.05 13.68
CA ARG A 101 8.90 12.50 12.33
C ARG A 101 8.73 11.28 11.43
N PHE A 102 7.68 11.28 10.61
CA PHE A 102 7.54 10.26 9.57
C PHE A 102 8.42 10.61 8.37
N GLY A 103 8.96 9.59 7.69
CA GLY A 103 9.50 9.77 6.36
C GLY A 103 8.43 10.35 5.43
N LYS A 104 8.84 11.15 4.46
CA LYS A 104 7.89 11.85 3.58
C LYS A 104 6.95 10.88 2.87
N ASN A 105 7.50 9.83 2.25
CA ASN A 105 6.69 8.87 1.51
C ASN A 105 5.80 8.04 2.44
N ASP A 106 6.29 7.69 3.63
CA ASP A 106 5.49 6.99 4.62
C ASP A 106 4.31 7.84 5.09
N ALA A 107 4.54 9.13 5.31
CA ALA A 107 3.46 10.04 5.70
C ALA A 107 2.40 10.17 4.61
N TRP A 108 2.80 10.22 3.33
CA TRP A 108 1.85 10.21 2.23
C TRP A 108 1.05 8.91 2.18
N GLN A 109 1.70 7.76 2.36
CA GLN A 109 1.01 6.46 2.40
C GLN A 109 -0.01 6.41 3.54
N LEU A 110 0.37 6.90 4.72
CA LEU A 110 -0.57 6.98 5.85
C LEU A 110 -1.77 7.88 5.54
N ALA A 111 -1.54 9.00 4.86
CA ALA A 111 -2.62 9.90 4.45
C ALA A 111 -3.58 9.21 3.47
N PHE A 112 -3.06 8.48 2.50
CA PHE A 112 -3.89 7.70 1.56
C PHE A 112 -4.67 6.62 2.29
N ALA A 113 -4.01 5.88 3.19
CA ALA A 113 -4.65 4.80 3.93
C ALA A 113 -5.82 5.30 4.77
N GLU A 114 -5.65 6.42 5.45
CA GLU A 114 -6.72 6.99 6.27
C GLU A 114 -7.89 7.49 5.42
N ARG A 115 -7.61 8.13 4.31
CA ARG A 115 -8.67 8.64 3.41
C ARG A 115 -9.48 7.50 2.78
N ALA A 116 -8.83 6.42 2.44
CA ALA A 116 -9.47 5.26 1.81
C ALA A 116 -9.99 4.25 2.83
N GLN A 117 -9.71 4.45 4.12
CA GLN A 117 -9.93 3.45 5.16
C GLN A 117 -9.33 2.11 4.77
N ALA A 118 -8.13 2.15 4.22
CA ALA A 118 -7.44 1.00 3.67
C ALA A 118 -6.40 0.45 4.66
N ALA A 119 -6.10 -0.83 4.51
CA ALA A 119 -4.94 -1.44 5.15
C ALA A 119 -3.72 -1.22 4.25
N VAL A 120 -2.59 -0.86 4.83
CA VAL A 120 -1.32 -0.77 4.08
C VAL A 120 -0.70 -2.15 4.04
N VAL A 121 -0.33 -2.62 2.86
CA VAL A 121 0.32 -3.91 2.65
C VAL A 121 1.78 -3.66 2.28
N GLY A 122 2.69 -4.08 3.14
CA GLY A 122 4.12 -3.83 2.95
C GLY A 122 4.97 -4.76 3.81
N ARG A 123 6.28 -4.48 3.84
CA ARG A 123 7.23 -5.23 4.68
C ARG A 123 8.01 -4.34 5.64
N ASP A 124 7.56 -3.11 5.86
CA ASP A 124 8.19 -2.20 6.82
C ASP A 124 7.24 -1.95 7.99
N ARG A 125 7.21 -2.92 8.90
CA ARG A 125 6.38 -2.84 10.11
C ARG A 125 6.70 -1.61 10.94
N LYS A 126 7.97 -1.20 10.98
CA LYS A 126 8.40 -0.07 11.77
C LYS A 126 7.79 1.25 11.28
N ALA A 127 7.74 1.44 9.96
CA ALA A 127 7.19 2.65 9.37
C ALA A 127 5.67 2.76 9.60
N PHE A 128 4.96 1.63 9.61
CA PHE A 128 3.50 1.60 9.64
C PHE A 128 2.90 1.06 10.94
N ARG A 129 3.71 0.93 11.99
CA ARG A 129 3.26 0.36 13.28
C ARG A 129 2.06 1.09 13.88
N HIS A 130 1.87 2.37 13.56
CA HIS A 130 0.76 3.17 14.07
C HIS A 130 -0.60 2.72 13.53
N LEU A 131 -0.61 1.99 12.44
CA LEU A 131 -1.86 1.52 11.84
C LEU A 131 -2.43 0.29 12.56
N GLY A 132 -1.63 -0.38 13.41
CA GLY A 132 -2.09 -1.56 14.12
C GLY A 132 -2.59 -2.64 13.15
N THR A 133 -3.86 -3.03 13.28
CA THR A 133 -4.47 -4.05 12.42
C THR A 133 -4.69 -3.59 10.98
N ARG A 134 -4.55 -2.30 10.70
CA ARG A 134 -4.62 -1.79 9.33
C ARG A 134 -3.27 -1.83 8.60
N TYR A 135 -2.30 -2.49 9.19
CA TYR A 135 -1.04 -2.82 8.53
C TYR A 135 -0.97 -4.34 8.36
N GLU A 136 -0.75 -4.77 7.11
CA GLU A 136 -0.60 -6.19 6.78
C GLU A 136 0.81 -6.41 6.24
N GLU A 137 1.57 -7.22 6.93
CA GLU A 137 2.90 -7.57 6.48
C GLU A 137 2.80 -8.82 5.59
N PHE A 138 3.11 -8.64 4.29
CA PHE A 138 2.94 -9.73 3.34
C PHE A 138 4.00 -10.82 3.48
N THR A 139 5.09 -10.53 4.15
CA THR A 139 6.17 -11.51 4.38
C THR A 139 5.81 -12.57 5.40
N GLY A 140 4.63 -12.50 6.02
CA GLY A 140 4.06 -13.61 6.77
C GLY A 140 4.46 -13.69 8.24
N ASN A 141 5.19 -12.71 8.75
CA ASN A 141 5.59 -12.74 10.17
C ASN A 141 5.10 -11.54 10.93
#